data_65be2318a74a6d6e951ddcb6c872c029
#
_entry.id   65be2318a74a6d6e951ddcb6c872c029
#
_cell.length_a   1.000
_cell.length_b   1.000
_cell.length_c   1.000
_cell.angle_alpha   90.00
_cell.angle_beta   90.00
_cell.angle_gamma   90.00
#
_symmetry.space_group_name_H-M   'P 1'
#
loop_
_entity.id
_entity.type
_entity.pdbx_description
1 polymer ?
#
loop_
_entity_poly.entity_id
_entity_poly.type
_entity_poly.pdbx_seq_one_letter_code
_entity_poly.pdbx_strand_id
1 'polypeptide(L)'
;MPLQTLPCRAFQRGFALGARLLPWRTPTVLSGAGSLLKLPDVFSREGASRPLIVASRRQCADERFLALRAALEGRGVRPSVFSGVEPDPSVATVEKLTAQYRADGCDSFLVLGGGSPIDAAKVAAARVVRPDKTVAQLGGLLKVHRPLPLFIAVPTTAGTGSEATIAAVVTGEEHRKYAVSDLCLIPRYAVLDPTLTLSLPPAVTAQTGMDALTHAVEAYLSLYYNTRETRALAESAVRDIFRYLPVACRDGQSLTARERMLRASFDAGCAFTRASVGNVHAIAHTLGGLYGIPHGLACAVTLPVVLEDYGAAVHPHLARLGSLIGLTGTERERAVGFLAAIRALNASLGIPDHFDGIRGEDLPRMAAWAAAEANPVYPVPVVYDQARFRRVLERLRA
;
A
#
# COMPACT_ATOMS: atom_id res chain seq x y z
N MET A 1 3.68 -23.04 21.87
CA MET A 1 2.71 -22.51 20.86
C MET A 1 1.34 -23.02 21.25
N PRO A 2 0.32 -22.18 21.35
CA PRO A 2 -1.05 -22.65 21.55
C PRO A 2 -1.46 -23.56 20.38
N LEU A 3 -2.10 -24.70 20.66
CA LEU A 3 -2.55 -25.67 19.65
C LEU A 3 -3.39 -25.03 18.52
N GLN A 4 -4.13 -23.97 18.84
CA GLN A 4 -4.97 -23.21 17.89
C GLN A 4 -4.19 -22.47 16.78
N THR A 5 -2.87 -22.24 16.94
CA THR A 5 -2.04 -21.55 15.93
C THR A 5 -1.39 -22.50 14.93
N LEU A 6 -1.40 -23.81 15.18
CA LEU A 6 -0.76 -24.82 14.32
C LEU A 6 -1.31 -24.83 12.88
N PRO A 7 -2.65 -24.76 12.65
CA PRO A 7 -3.17 -24.74 11.27
C PRO A 7 -2.69 -23.51 10.49
N CYS A 8 -2.68 -22.32 11.12
CA CYS A 8 -2.18 -21.10 10.49
C CYS A 8 -0.71 -21.25 10.10
N ARG A 9 0.11 -21.79 10.99
CA ARG A 9 1.55 -21.97 10.73
C ARG A 9 1.82 -23.02 9.64
N ALA A 10 1.06 -24.09 9.62
CA ALA A 10 1.15 -25.11 8.56
C ALA A 10 0.79 -24.50 7.19
N PHE A 11 -0.32 -23.75 7.12
CA PHE A 11 -0.71 -23.04 5.90
C PHE A 11 0.38 -22.07 5.44
N GLN A 12 0.88 -21.20 6.33
CA GLN A 12 1.90 -20.19 6.03
C GLN A 12 3.19 -20.83 5.49
N ARG A 13 3.63 -21.96 6.07
CA ARG A 13 4.81 -22.67 5.57
C ARG A 13 4.59 -23.30 4.20
N GLY A 14 3.44 -23.91 3.99
CA GLY A 14 3.07 -24.47 2.68
C GLY A 14 2.98 -23.39 1.61
N PHE A 15 2.31 -22.27 1.93
CA PHE A 15 2.21 -21.12 1.04
C PHE A 15 3.59 -20.51 0.72
N ALA A 16 4.47 -20.37 1.72
CA ALA A 16 5.83 -19.87 1.52
C ALA A 16 6.64 -20.72 0.53
N LEU A 17 6.46 -22.05 0.58
CA LEU A 17 7.11 -22.96 -0.36
C LEU A 17 6.60 -22.75 -1.80
N GLY A 18 5.28 -22.68 -1.97
CA GLY A 18 4.67 -22.40 -3.28
C GLY A 18 5.04 -21.02 -3.82
N ALA A 19 5.05 -20.01 -2.95
CA ALA A 19 5.39 -18.63 -3.31
C ALA A 19 6.84 -18.47 -3.83
N ARG A 20 7.77 -19.35 -3.46
CA ARG A 20 9.15 -19.34 -4.00
C ARG A 20 9.22 -19.71 -5.47
N LEU A 21 8.25 -20.44 -5.97
CA LEU A 21 8.17 -20.89 -7.37
C LEU A 21 7.47 -19.89 -8.28
N LEU A 22 6.84 -18.86 -7.71
CA LEU A 22 6.13 -17.85 -8.49
C LEU A 22 7.12 -16.88 -9.19
N PRO A 23 6.82 -16.45 -10.42
CA PRO A 23 7.66 -15.54 -11.19
C PRO A 23 7.51 -14.08 -10.70
N TRP A 24 8.05 -13.81 -9.52
CA TRP A 24 8.06 -12.47 -8.95
C TRP A 24 8.82 -11.50 -9.85
N ARG A 25 8.27 -10.31 -9.99
CA ARG A 25 8.93 -9.20 -10.71
C ARG A 25 8.74 -7.90 -9.97
N THR A 26 9.56 -6.92 -10.29
CA THR A 26 9.40 -5.52 -9.87
C THR A 26 9.10 -4.66 -11.10
N PRO A 27 8.37 -3.56 -10.96
CA PRO A 27 8.18 -2.60 -12.05
C PRO A 27 9.50 -2.03 -12.53
N THR A 28 9.58 -1.68 -13.81
CA THR A 28 10.64 -0.81 -14.28
C THR A 28 10.42 0.59 -13.72
N VAL A 29 11.41 1.12 -13.00
CA VAL A 29 11.28 2.42 -12.32
C VAL A 29 11.83 3.54 -13.18
N LEU A 30 11.02 4.58 -13.38
CA LEU A 30 11.45 5.89 -13.87
C LEU A 30 11.42 6.85 -12.67
N SER A 31 12.56 7.39 -12.26
CA SER A 31 12.65 8.22 -11.06
C SER A 31 13.29 9.58 -11.32
N GLY A 32 13.04 10.50 -10.40
CA GLY A 32 13.56 11.86 -10.38
C GLY A 32 12.56 12.91 -10.90
N ALA A 33 12.84 14.17 -10.59
CA ALA A 33 12.01 15.29 -11.01
C ALA A 33 11.85 15.33 -12.54
N GLY A 34 10.63 15.48 -13.03
CA GLY A 34 10.30 15.47 -14.45
C GLY A 34 10.29 14.09 -15.11
N SER A 35 10.43 13.00 -14.34
CA SER A 35 10.38 11.65 -14.91
C SER A 35 9.03 11.31 -15.56
N LEU A 36 7.97 12.02 -15.21
CA LEU A 36 6.67 11.94 -15.88
C LEU A 36 6.78 12.19 -17.39
N LEU A 37 7.61 13.14 -17.81
CA LEU A 37 7.78 13.51 -19.22
C LEU A 37 8.65 12.53 -20.04
N LYS A 38 9.15 11.45 -19.42
CA LYS A 38 9.78 10.32 -20.13
C LYS A 38 8.75 9.31 -20.68
N LEU A 39 7.47 9.44 -20.31
CA LEU A 39 6.42 8.50 -20.70
C LEU A 39 6.15 8.44 -22.21
N PRO A 40 6.21 9.52 -23.00
CA PRO A 40 6.05 9.41 -24.46
C PRO A 40 7.01 8.41 -25.11
N ASP A 41 8.26 8.34 -24.62
CA ASP A 41 9.25 7.37 -25.13
C ASP A 41 8.90 5.93 -24.67
N VAL A 42 8.29 5.77 -23.47
CA VAL A 42 7.80 4.47 -23.02
C VAL A 42 6.66 3.98 -23.90
N PHE A 43 5.68 4.84 -24.21
CA PHE A 43 4.55 4.48 -25.09
C PHE A 43 5.05 4.09 -26.49
N SER A 44 5.99 4.84 -27.05
CA SER A 44 6.61 4.52 -28.35
C SER A 44 7.31 3.16 -28.33
N ARG A 45 8.05 2.85 -27.28
CA ARG A 45 8.79 1.59 -27.13
C ARG A 45 7.86 0.39 -26.92
N GLU A 46 6.79 0.55 -26.15
CA GLU A 46 5.83 -0.53 -25.86
C GLU A 46 4.77 -0.67 -26.96
N GLY A 47 4.73 0.23 -27.95
CA GLY A 47 3.79 0.20 -29.07
C GLY A 47 2.35 0.51 -28.68
N ALA A 48 2.14 1.14 -27.52
CA ALA A 48 0.81 1.53 -27.05
C ALA A 48 0.47 2.96 -27.52
N SER A 49 -0.77 3.18 -27.88
CA SER A 49 -1.20 4.43 -28.52
C SER A 49 -2.49 5.03 -27.99
N ARG A 50 -3.26 4.28 -27.22
CA ARG A 50 -4.58 4.71 -26.68
C ARG A 50 -4.71 4.41 -25.20
N PRO A 51 -3.94 5.08 -24.32
CA PRO A 51 -4.07 4.88 -22.89
C PRO A 51 -5.39 5.40 -22.34
N LEU A 52 -6.02 4.66 -21.42
CA LEU A 52 -6.94 5.25 -20.47
C LEU A 52 -6.13 5.88 -19.34
N ILE A 53 -6.10 7.22 -19.29
CA ILE A 53 -5.48 7.95 -18.20
C ILE A 53 -6.47 8.04 -17.04
N VAL A 54 -6.10 7.50 -15.88
CA VAL A 54 -6.89 7.62 -14.65
C VAL A 54 -6.23 8.65 -13.76
N ALA A 55 -6.92 9.77 -13.51
CA ALA A 55 -6.41 10.88 -12.71
C ALA A 55 -7.58 11.64 -12.06
N SER A 56 -7.36 12.30 -10.93
CA SER A 56 -8.38 13.14 -10.32
C SER A 56 -8.63 14.41 -11.16
N ARG A 57 -9.80 15.04 -10.99
CA ARG A 57 -10.10 16.33 -11.67
C ARG A 57 -9.05 17.39 -11.39
N ARG A 58 -8.53 17.44 -10.15
CA ARG A 58 -7.45 18.37 -9.76
C ARG A 58 -6.16 18.07 -10.53
N GLN A 59 -5.79 16.80 -10.67
CA GLN A 59 -4.60 16.41 -11.45
C GLN A 59 -4.76 16.71 -12.93
N CYS A 60 -5.94 16.54 -13.51
CA CYS A 60 -6.21 16.88 -14.92
C CYS A 60 -6.07 18.38 -15.22
N ALA A 61 -6.16 19.25 -14.21
CA ALA A 61 -5.93 20.70 -14.32
C ALA A 61 -4.49 21.12 -14.00
N ASP A 62 -3.64 20.20 -13.56
CA ASP A 62 -2.24 20.47 -13.23
C ASP A 62 -1.39 20.64 -14.49
N GLU A 63 -0.52 21.67 -14.52
CA GLU A 63 0.32 21.99 -15.67
C GLU A 63 1.20 20.82 -16.11
N ARG A 64 1.68 20.00 -15.18
CA ARG A 64 2.50 18.81 -15.47
C ARG A 64 1.69 17.74 -16.20
N PHE A 65 0.42 17.57 -15.82
CA PHE A 65 -0.49 16.68 -16.54
C PHE A 65 -0.79 17.19 -17.96
N LEU A 66 -1.04 18.48 -18.10
CA LEU A 66 -1.27 19.10 -19.41
C LEU A 66 -0.04 18.98 -20.32
N ALA A 67 1.16 19.21 -19.77
CA ALA A 67 2.41 19.03 -20.49
C ALA A 67 2.63 17.56 -20.91
N LEU A 68 2.35 16.58 -20.01
CA LEU A 68 2.39 15.16 -20.35
C LEU A 68 1.44 14.84 -21.50
N ARG A 69 0.18 15.31 -21.39
CA ARG A 69 -0.83 15.05 -22.40
C ARG A 69 -0.41 15.59 -23.77
N ALA A 70 0.05 16.84 -23.82
CA ALA A 70 0.56 17.44 -25.05
C ALA A 70 1.76 16.66 -25.64
N ALA A 71 2.68 16.21 -24.77
CA ALA A 71 3.83 15.41 -25.20
C ALA A 71 3.43 14.03 -25.75
N LEU A 72 2.41 13.38 -25.17
CA LEU A 72 1.85 12.13 -25.67
C LEU A 72 1.16 12.34 -27.04
N GLU A 73 0.30 13.36 -27.15
CA GLU A 73 -0.41 13.70 -28.39
C GLU A 73 0.57 14.06 -29.52
N GLY A 74 1.66 14.77 -29.21
CA GLY A 74 2.75 15.09 -30.13
C GLY A 74 3.52 13.87 -30.67
N ARG A 75 3.38 12.70 -30.01
CA ARG A 75 3.92 11.41 -30.47
C ARG A 75 2.85 10.50 -31.09
N GLY A 76 1.65 11.04 -31.37
CA GLY A 76 0.53 10.29 -31.96
C GLY A 76 -0.24 9.40 -30.97
N VAL A 77 0.04 9.50 -29.68
CA VAL A 77 -0.73 8.81 -28.64
C VAL A 77 -2.06 9.56 -28.41
N ARG A 78 -3.17 8.86 -28.35
CA ARG A 78 -4.53 9.42 -28.22
C ARG A 78 -5.15 9.00 -26.87
N PRO A 79 -4.87 9.72 -25.77
CA PRO A 79 -5.35 9.35 -24.46
C PRO A 79 -6.84 9.64 -24.28
N SER A 80 -7.57 8.72 -23.65
CA SER A 80 -8.85 8.98 -22.98
C SER A 80 -8.59 9.26 -21.50
N VAL A 81 -9.50 10.01 -20.84
CA VAL A 81 -9.33 10.39 -19.43
C VAL A 81 -10.53 9.97 -18.60
N PHE A 82 -10.28 9.31 -17.48
CA PHE A 82 -11.25 9.02 -16.44
C PHE A 82 -10.89 9.74 -15.15
N SER A 83 -11.81 10.56 -14.60
CA SER A 83 -11.54 11.39 -13.41
C SER A 83 -12.53 11.17 -12.25
N GLY A 84 -13.12 10.00 -12.19
CA GLY A 84 -14.22 9.70 -11.26
C GLY A 84 -13.90 8.69 -10.16
N VAL A 85 -12.62 8.45 -9.83
CA VAL A 85 -12.26 7.53 -8.75
C VAL A 85 -12.37 8.23 -7.40
N GLU A 86 -13.23 7.71 -6.54
CA GLU A 86 -13.39 8.11 -5.14
C GLU A 86 -12.35 7.43 -4.23
N PRO A 87 -12.10 7.97 -3.03
CA PRO A 87 -11.40 7.23 -1.99
C PRO A 87 -12.11 5.90 -1.71
N ASP A 88 -11.34 4.84 -1.45
CA ASP A 88 -11.89 3.49 -1.24
C ASP A 88 -12.80 3.03 -2.39
N PRO A 89 -12.25 2.81 -3.59
CA PRO A 89 -13.01 2.68 -4.83
C PRO A 89 -14.01 1.53 -4.78
N SER A 90 -15.21 1.83 -5.25
CA SER A 90 -16.31 0.86 -5.30
C SER A 90 -16.20 -0.07 -6.53
N VAL A 91 -16.88 -1.21 -6.46
CA VAL A 91 -17.07 -2.10 -7.63
C VAL A 91 -17.71 -1.36 -8.78
N ALA A 92 -18.66 -0.44 -8.51
CA ALA A 92 -19.32 0.35 -9.54
C ALA A 92 -18.34 1.26 -10.31
N THR A 93 -17.36 1.86 -9.62
CA THR A 93 -16.32 2.67 -10.24
C THR A 93 -15.38 1.83 -11.08
N VAL A 94 -15.02 0.63 -10.63
CA VAL A 94 -14.23 -0.33 -11.42
C VAL A 94 -14.94 -0.71 -12.72
N GLU A 95 -16.25 -0.98 -12.66
CA GLU A 95 -17.03 -1.33 -13.87
C GLU A 95 -17.17 -0.14 -14.83
N LYS A 96 -17.31 1.11 -14.32
CA LYS A 96 -17.30 2.33 -15.16
C LYS A 96 -15.96 2.49 -15.88
N LEU A 97 -14.83 2.31 -15.18
CA LEU A 97 -13.50 2.32 -15.79
C LEU A 97 -13.35 1.26 -16.87
N THR A 98 -13.83 0.05 -16.59
CA THR A 98 -13.78 -1.08 -17.54
C THR A 98 -14.62 -0.79 -18.78
N ALA A 99 -15.82 -0.22 -18.60
CA ALA A 99 -16.72 0.14 -19.69
C ALA A 99 -16.10 1.23 -20.57
N GLN A 100 -15.53 2.29 -19.98
CA GLN A 100 -14.88 3.36 -20.74
C GLN A 100 -13.66 2.85 -21.50
N TYR A 101 -12.79 2.04 -20.86
CA TYR A 101 -11.64 1.44 -21.54
C TYR A 101 -12.03 0.73 -22.85
N ARG A 102 -13.13 -0.04 -22.80
CA ARG A 102 -13.65 -0.76 -23.98
C ARG A 102 -14.28 0.15 -25.00
N ALA A 103 -15.12 1.10 -24.56
CA ALA A 103 -15.84 2.02 -25.43
C ALA A 103 -14.89 2.92 -26.24
N ASP A 104 -13.81 3.41 -25.59
CA ASP A 104 -12.81 4.28 -26.21
C ASP A 104 -11.75 3.48 -26.98
N GLY A 105 -11.82 2.15 -26.98
CA GLY A 105 -10.86 1.26 -27.64
C GLY A 105 -9.45 1.43 -27.09
N CYS A 106 -9.29 1.64 -25.78
CA CYS A 106 -8.00 1.80 -25.14
C CYS A 106 -7.17 0.50 -25.21
N ASP A 107 -5.83 0.66 -25.20
CA ASP A 107 -4.86 -0.45 -25.28
C ASP A 107 -3.98 -0.56 -24.02
N SER A 108 -4.04 0.43 -23.13
CA SER A 108 -3.17 0.57 -21.98
C SER A 108 -3.80 1.39 -20.86
N PHE A 109 -3.22 1.34 -19.67
CA PHE A 109 -3.58 2.17 -18.52
C PHE A 109 -2.39 3.04 -18.11
N LEU A 110 -2.64 4.32 -17.92
CA LEU A 110 -1.73 5.27 -17.28
C LEU A 110 -2.44 5.88 -16.09
N VAL A 111 -1.96 5.61 -14.88
CA VAL A 111 -2.66 5.99 -13.66
C VAL A 111 -1.85 6.98 -12.85
N LEU A 112 -2.38 8.20 -12.68
CA LEU A 112 -1.82 9.23 -11.81
C LEU A 112 -2.68 9.32 -10.54
N GLY A 113 -2.11 9.00 -9.39
CA GLY A 113 -2.86 9.08 -8.14
C GLY A 113 -2.21 8.38 -6.96
N GLY A 114 -2.91 8.36 -5.84
CA GLY A 114 -2.56 7.52 -4.69
C GLY A 114 -3.04 6.07 -4.88
N GLY A 115 -3.19 5.35 -3.77
CA GLY A 115 -3.63 3.94 -3.80
C GLY A 115 -4.96 3.73 -4.51
N SER A 116 -5.99 4.52 -4.17
CA SER A 116 -7.35 4.33 -4.70
C SER A 116 -7.45 4.35 -6.23
N PRO A 117 -6.92 5.35 -6.96
CA PRO A 117 -6.90 5.32 -8.42
C PRO A 117 -6.10 4.14 -8.99
N ILE A 118 -4.94 3.79 -8.39
CA ILE A 118 -4.11 2.69 -8.86
C ILE A 118 -4.84 1.37 -8.67
N ASP A 119 -5.46 1.15 -7.51
CA ASP A 119 -6.20 -0.08 -7.20
C ASP A 119 -7.43 -0.24 -8.09
N ALA A 120 -8.24 0.82 -8.25
CA ALA A 120 -9.40 0.80 -9.15
C ALA A 120 -8.99 0.42 -10.58
N ALA A 121 -7.92 1.03 -11.09
CA ALA A 121 -7.42 0.77 -12.44
C ALA A 121 -6.83 -0.64 -12.59
N LYS A 122 -6.12 -1.16 -11.58
CA LYS A 122 -5.63 -2.56 -11.58
C LYS A 122 -6.78 -3.54 -11.69
N VAL A 123 -7.84 -3.35 -10.89
CA VAL A 123 -9.00 -4.25 -10.93
C VAL A 123 -9.78 -4.07 -12.24
N ALA A 124 -9.89 -2.85 -12.78
CA ALA A 124 -10.47 -2.63 -14.10
C ALA A 124 -9.66 -3.32 -15.21
N ALA A 125 -8.33 -3.25 -15.17
CA ALA A 125 -7.47 -3.97 -16.10
C ALA A 125 -7.65 -5.50 -15.99
N ALA A 126 -7.81 -6.02 -14.75
CA ALA A 126 -8.15 -7.43 -14.54
C ALA A 126 -9.53 -7.79 -15.12
N ARG A 127 -10.53 -6.91 -14.99
CA ARG A 127 -11.87 -7.07 -15.63
C ARG A 127 -11.81 -7.03 -17.15
N VAL A 128 -10.91 -6.21 -17.72
CA VAL A 128 -10.69 -6.17 -19.17
C VAL A 128 -10.25 -7.51 -19.71
N VAL A 129 -9.26 -8.13 -19.05
CA VAL A 129 -8.70 -9.43 -19.49
C VAL A 129 -9.52 -10.65 -19.03
N ARG A 130 -10.40 -10.46 -18.04
CA ARG A 130 -11.32 -11.50 -17.52
C ARG A 130 -12.78 -11.04 -17.62
N PRO A 131 -13.32 -10.88 -18.85
CA PRO A 131 -14.72 -10.48 -19.05
C PRO A 131 -15.72 -11.55 -18.54
N ASP A 132 -15.25 -12.78 -18.38
CA ASP A 132 -15.98 -13.93 -17.85
C ASP A 132 -16.18 -13.90 -16.32
N LYS A 133 -15.50 -13.02 -15.58
CA LYS A 133 -15.58 -12.94 -14.12
C LYS A 133 -16.07 -11.58 -13.64
N THR A 134 -16.92 -11.54 -12.63
CA THR A 134 -17.24 -10.31 -11.89
C THR A 134 -16.06 -9.85 -11.03
N VAL A 135 -16.07 -8.59 -10.56
CA VAL A 135 -15.04 -8.10 -9.62
C VAL A 135 -15.00 -8.95 -8.35
N ALA A 136 -16.16 -9.34 -7.82
CA ALA A 136 -16.24 -10.22 -6.64
C ALA A 136 -15.59 -11.59 -6.89
N GLN A 137 -15.77 -12.17 -8.06
CA GLN A 137 -15.14 -13.45 -8.43
C GLN A 137 -13.62 -13.33 -8.61
N LEU A 138 -13.10 -12.15 -8.90
CA LEU A 138 -11.65 -11.87 -8.93
C LEU A 138 -11.08 -11.68 -7.53
N GLY A 139 -11.90 -11.40 -6.52
CA GLY A 139 -11.48 -11.21 -5.13
C GLY A 139 -10.73 -12.42 -4.57
N GLY A 140 -9.65 -12.15 -3.84
CA GLY A 140 -8.75 -13.14 -3.27
C GLY A 140 -7.45 -13.31 -4.08
N LEU A 141 -6.80 -14.46 -3.94
CA LEU A 141 -5.45 -14.67 -4.41
C LEU A 141 -5.42 -15.47 -5.74
N LEU A 142 -4.60 -15.00 -6.69
CA LEU A 142 -4.29 -15.70 -7.96
C LEU A 142 -5.54 -16.14 -8.74
N LYS A 143 -6.46 -15.20 -9.05
CA LYS A 143 -7.69 -15.52 -9.79
C LYS A 143 -7.78 -14.85 -11.15
N VAL A 144 -6.85 -13.96 -11.50
CA VAL A 144 -6.80 -13.30 -12.80
C VAL A 144 -6.13 -14.19 -13.84
N HIS A 145 -4.93 -14.67 -13.59
CA HIS A 145 -4.16 -15.61 -14.43
C HIS A 145 -4.00 -15.18 -15.90
N ARG A 146 -4.06 -13.89 -16.19
CA ARG A 146 -3.86 -13.35 -17.54
C ARG A 146 -3.01 -12.08 -17.46
N PRO A 147 -2.08 -11.88 -18.40
CA PRO A 147 -1.33 -10.63 -18.45
C PRO A 147 -2.27 -9.44 -18.66
N LEU A 148 -2.04 -8.36 -17.93
CA LEU A 148 -2.75 -7.11 -18.12
C LEU A 148 -2.27 -6.38 -19.39
N PRO A 149 -3.07 -5.47 -19.97
CA PRO A 149 -2.57 -4.45 -20.89
C PRO A 149 -1.41 -3.69 -20.27
N LEU A 150 -0.63 -2.97 -21.08
CA LEU A 150 0.41 -2.09 -20.54
C LEU A 150 -0.16 -1.27 -19.39
N PHE A 151 0.43 -1.38 -18.20
CA PHE A 151 -0.02 -0.69 -17.00
C PHE A 151 1.14 0.11 -16.42
N ILE A 152 0.97 1.44 -16.39
CA ILE A 152 1.92 2.41 -15.87
C ILE A 152 1.30 3.10 -14.66
N ALA A 153 1.95 3.00 -13.51
CA ALA A 153 1.52 3.66 -12.28
C ALA A 153 2.42 4.84 -11.94
N VAL A 154 1.80 5.98 -11.66
CA VAL A 154 2.46 7.24 -11.29
C VAL A 154 1.91 7.66 -9.92
N PRO A 155 2.53 7.25 -8.82
CA PRO A 155 2.06 7.60 -7.49
C PRO A 155 2.20 9.11 -7.26
N THR A 156 1.15 9.71 -6.69
CA THR A 156 1.13 11.11 -6.25
C THR A 156 1.10 11.24 -4.73
N THR A 157 1.20 10.11 -4.03
CA THR A 157 1.38 9.98 -2.58
C THR A 157 2.54 9.03 -2.29
N ALA A 158 3.21 9.20 -1.17
CA ALA A 158 4.29 8.33 -0.72
C ALA A 158 3.81 7.50 0.48
N GLY A 159 3.06 6.44 0.23
CA GLY A 159 2.42 5.65 1.30
C GLY A 159 2.09 4.22 0.91
N THR A 160 1.10 4.04 0.07
CA THR A 160 0.52 2.72 -0.22
C THR A 160 1.44 1.77 -0.97
N GLY A 161 2.43 2.30 -1.73
CA GLY A 161 3.29 1.46 -2.56
C GLY A 161 2.52 0.66 -3.63
N SER A 162 1.25 1.02 -3.93
CA SER A 162 0.41 0.25 -4.85
C SER A 162 1.05 0.13 -6.24
N GLU A 163 1.89 1.08 -6.64
CA GLU A 163 2.67 1.03 -7.89
C GLU A 163 3.66 -0.14 -7.95
N ALA A 164 3.90 -0.84 -6.83
CA ALA A 164 4.83 -1.97 -6.75
C ALA A 164 4.16 -3.31 -6.40
N THR A 165 2.85 -3.32 -6.14
CA THR A 165 2.20 -4.47 -5.48
C THR A 165 1.40 -5.37 -6.39
N ILE A 166 1.23 -6.64 -5.95
CA ILE A 166 0.31 -7.62 -6.55
C ILE A 166 -1.15 -7.37 -6.19
N ALA A 167 -1.41 -6.50 -5.22
CA ALA A 167 -2.73 -6.32 -4.64
C ALA A 167 -3.40 -5.03 -5.14
N ALA A 168 -4.71 -5.05 -5.12
CA ALA A 168 -5.59 -3.90 -5.29
C ALA A 168 -6.82 -4.09 -4.40
N VAL A 169 -7.16 -3.09 -3.60
CA VAL A 169 -8.28 -3.13 -2.66
C VAL A 169 -9.48 -2.40 -3.23
N VAL A 170 -10.63 -3.03 -3.18
CA VAL A 170 -11.92 -2.44 -3.60
C VAL A 170 -12.96 -2.61 -2.52
N THR A 171 -13.93 -1.71 -2.52
CA THR A 171 -15.08 -1.74 -1.60
C THR A 171 -16.25 -2.42 -2.29
N GLY A 172 -16.65 -3.56 -1.74
CA GLY A 172 -17.80 -4.32 -2.17
C GLY A 172 -19.10 -3.92 -1.45
N GLU A 173 -20.05 -4.84 -1.44
CA GLU A 173 -21.31 -4.69 -0.72
C GLU A 173 -21.06 -4.52 0.79
N GLU A 174 -21.99 -3.88 1.49
CA GLU A 174 -21.93 -3.60 2.94
C GLU A 174 -20.66 -2.84 3.37
N HIS A 175 -20.04 -2.06 2.46
CA HIS A 175 -18.77 -1.34 2.71
C HIS A 175 -17.60 -2.25 3.10
N ARG A 176 -17.69 -3.54 2.82
CA ARG A 176 -16.61 -4.49 3.11
C ARG A 176 -15.52 -4.40 2.05
N LYS A 177 -14.31 -4.07 2.49
CA LYS A 177 -13.12 -4.08 1.63
C LYS A 177 -12.63 -5.51 1.40
N TYR A 178 -12.19 -5.77 0.18
CA TYR A 178 -11.47 -7.01 -0.15
C TYR A 178 -10.40 -6.76 -1.21
N ALA A 179 -9.36 -7.57 -1.19
CA ALA A 179 -8.26 -7.46 -2.12
C ALA A 179 -8.46 -8.40 -3.32
N VAL A 180 -8.10 -7.91 -4.50
CA VAL A 180 -7.77 -8.71 -5.67
C VAL A 180 -6.25 -8.79 -5.73
N SER A 181 -5.67 -9.99 -5.67
CA SER A 181 -4.23 -10.16 -5.60
C SER A 181 -3.75 -11.18 -6.62
N ASP A 182 -2.92 -10.73 -7.57
CA ASP A 182 -2.33 -11.58 -8.59
C ASP A 182 -1.03 -10.97 -9.10
N LEU A 183 -0.05 -11.79 -9.46
CA LEU A 183 1.25 -11.33 -9.97
C LEU A 183 1.13 -10.43 -11.21
N CYS A 184 0.11 -10.66 -12.03
CA CYS A 184 -0.15 -9.84 -13.21
C CYS A 184 -0.55 -8.38 -12.87
N LEU A 185 -1.04 -8.11 -11.63
CA LEU A 185 -1.40 -6.77 -11.18
C LEU A 185 -0.19 -5.87 -10.88
N ILE A 186 1.02 -6.42 -10.77
CA ILE A 186 2.21 -5.59 -10.64
C ILE A 186 2.32 -4.71 -11.91
N PRO A 187 2.39 -3.38 -11.79
CA PRO A 187 2.57 -2.50 -12.94
C PRO A 187 3.81 -2.83 -13.76
N ARG A 188 3.77 -2.58 -15.05
CA ARG A 188 4.95 -2.71 -15.92
C ARG A 188 5.97 -1.63 -15.61
N TYR A 189 5.49 -0.39 -15.35
CA TYR A 189 6.30 0.76 -14.98
C TYR A 189 5.75 1.44 -13.75
N ALA A 190 6.65 1.92 -12.90
CA ALA A 190 6.38 2.85 -11.81
C ALA A 190 7.16 4.15 -12.07
N VAL A 191 6.47 5.31 -12.05
CA VAL A 191 7.08 6.61 -12.27
C VAL A 191 7.12 7.38 -10.96
N LEU A 192 8.29 7.49 -10.36
CA LEU A 192 8.51 8.14 -9.07
C LEU A 192 8.97 9.59 -9.29
N ASP A 193 8.05 10.47 -9.64
CA ASP A 193 8.30 11.89 -9.84
C ASP A 193 7.97 12.69 -8.59
N PRO A 194 8.97 13.17 -7.83
CA PRO A 194 8.73 13.87 -6.57
C PRO A 194 7.96 15.19 -6.74
N THR A 195 8.00 15.79 -7.92
CA THR A 195 7.27 17.04 -8.18
C THR A 195 5.76 16.87 -8.04
N LEU A 196 5.24 15.66 -8.28
CA LEU A 196 3.81 15.35 -8.16
C LEU A 196 3.32 15.28 -6.71
N THR A 197 4.23 15.24 -5.74
CA THR A 197 3.92 15.18 -4.31
C THR A 197 4.08 16.52 -3.58
N LEU A 198 4.60 17.57 -4.23
CA LEU A 198 4.87 18.87 -3.62
C LEU A 198 3.59 19.56 -3.10
N SER A 199 2.45 19.30 -3.73
CA SER A 199 1.17 19.90 -3.34
C SER A 199 0.42 19.12 -2.25
N LEU A 200 1.00 18.06 -1.70
CA LEU A 200 0.37 17.29 -0.62
C LEU A 200 0.36 18.07 0.69
N PRO A 201 -0.79 18.16 1.36
CA PRO A 201 -0.86 18.74 2.70
C PRO A 201 0.00 17.98 3.71
N PRO A 202 0.55 18.65 4.75
CA PRO A 202 1.34 17.98 5.79
C PRO A 202 0.63 16.79 6.44
N ALA A 203 -0.66 16.90 6.76
CA ALA A 203 -1.44 15.81 7.36
C ALA A 203 -1.53 14.57 6.45
N VAL A 204 -1.73 14.76 5.13
CA VAL A 204 -1.74 13.65 4.16
C VAL A 204 -0.34 13.06 4.04
N THR A 205 0.69 13.89 4.00
CA THR A 205 2.10 13.45 3.96
C THR A 205 2.42 12.59 5.19
N ALA A 206 2.01 13.02 6.38
CA ALA A 206 2.21 12.30 7.64
C ALA A 206 1.52 10.93 7.62
N GLN A 207 0.21 10.91 7.32
CA GLN A 207 -0.57 9.69 7.30
C GLN A 207 -0.04 8.68 6.27
N THR A 208 0.25 9.12 5.05
CA THR A 208 0.77 8.22 4.02
C THR A 208 2.19 7.75 4.31
N GLY A 209 3.04 8.61 4.87
CA GLY A 209 4.39 8.21 5.28
C GLY A 209 4.40 7.19 6.41
N MET A 210 3.48 7.31 7.38
CA MET A 210 3.31 6.31 8.44
C MET A 210 2.70 5.01 7.94
N ASP A 211 1.87 5.06 6.90
CA ASP A 211 1.39 3.88 6.18
C ASP A 211 2.58 3.11 5.55
N ALA A 212 3.46 3.81 4.83
CA ALA A 212 4.68 3.22 4.30
C ALA A 212 5.59 2.63 5.40
N LEU A 213 5.69 3.29 6.56
CA LEU A 213 6.43 2.75 7.71
C LEU A 213 5.78 1.45 8.21
N THR A 214 4.46 1.42 8.31
CA THR A 214 3.72 0.22 8.74
C THR A 214 3.94 -0.93 7.78
N HIS A 215 3.84 -0.70 6.46
CA HIS A 215 4.15 -1.68 5.43
C HIS A 215 5.57 -2.25 5.59
N ALA A 216 6.56 -1.38 5.75
CA ALA A 216 7.96 -1.79 5.90
C ALA A 216 8.17 -2.62 7.18
N VAL A 217 7.60 -2.19 8.31
CA VAL A 217 7.74 -2.89 9.60
C VAL A 217 7.04 -4.24 9.55
N GLU A 218 5.79 -4.32 9.09
CA GLU A 218 5.06 -5.59 9.00
C GLU A 218 5.72 -6.57 8.02
N ALA A 219 6.17 -6.07 6.86
CA ALA A 219 6.94 -6.88 5.93
C ALA A 219 8.23 -7.42 6.58
N TYR A 220 8.96 -6.60 7.33
CA TYR A 220 10.17 -7.01 8.02
C TYR A 220 9.92 -8.09 9.08
N LEU A 221 8.79 -8.00 9.77
CA LEU A 221 8.37 -8.94 10.82
C LEU A 221 7.78 -10.25 10.30
N SER A 222 7.49 -10.34 9.01
CA SER A 222 6.93 -11.54 8.38
C SER A 222 7.82 -12.78 8.64
N LEU A 223 7.23 -13.86 9.15
CA LEU A 223 8.02 -15.02 9.59
C LEU A 223 8.51 -15.92 8.44
N TYR A 224 7.68 -16.14 7.41
CA TYR A 224 7.94 -17.17 6.42
C TYR A 224 8.09 -16.65 5.00
N TYR A 225 7.52 -15.47 4.70
CA TYR A 225 7.46 -14.95 3.32
C TYR A 225 8.62 -14.02 3.00
N ASN A 226 9.39 -13.62 4.01
CA ASN A 226 10.57 -12.78 3.84
C ASN A 226 11.69 -13.46 3.05
N THR A 227 12.39 -12.63 2.29
CA THR A 227 13.67 -12.94 1.65
C THR A 227 14.73 -11.96 2.12
N ARG A 228 16.00 -12.20 1.77
CA ARG A 228 17.07 -11.24 2.03
C ARG A 228 16.79 -9.88 1.36
N GLU A 229 16.23 -9.92 0.15
CA GLU A 229 15.86 -8.74 -0.62
C GLU A 229 14.74 -7.94 0.04
N THR A 230 13.62 -8.60 0.40
CA THR A 230 12.48 -7.92 1.03
C THR A 230 12.85 -7.31 2.38
N ARG A 231 13.72 -7.96 3.15
CA ARG A 231 14.25 -7.39 4.40
C ARG A 231 15.11 -6.16 4.15
N ALA A 232 16.00 -6.20 3.14
CA ALA A 232 16.85 -5.05 2.81
C ALA A 232 16.02 -3.85 2.34
N LEU A 233 14.97 -4.07 1.55
CA LEU A 233 14.04 -3.04 1.11
C LEU A 233 13.27 -2.44 2.29
N ALA A 234 12.76 -3.27 3.20
CA ALA A 234 12.08 -2.81 4.41
C ALA A 234 13.01 -2.01 5.33
N GLU A 235 14.26 -2.45 5.54
CA GLU A 235 15.26 -1.72 6.29
C GLU A 235 15.60 -0.36 5.66
N SER A 236 15.70 -0.30 4.33
CA SER A 236 15.91 0.94 3.60
C SER A 236 14.74 1.90 3.79
N ALA A 237 13.51 1.41 3.65
CA ALA A 237 12.30 2.20 3.83
C ALA A 237 12.20 2.77 5.26
N VAL A 238 12.39 1.94 6.29
CA VAL A 238 12.36 2.39 7.69
C VAL A 238 13.35 3.53 7.94
N ARG A 239 14.61 3.37 7.50
CA ARG A 239 15.66 4.38 7.67
C ARG A 239 15.29 5.71 6.99
N ASP A 240 14.84 5.64 5.74
CA ASP A 240 14.51 6.82 4.96
C ASP A 240 13.25 7.52 5.49
N ILE A 241 12.23 6.78 5.94
CA ILE A 241 11.02 7.36 6.52
C ILE A 241 11.34 8.11 7.82
N PHE A 242 12.05 7.50 8.77
CA PHE A 242 12.43 8.19 10.00
C PHE A 242 13.24 9.46 9.74
N ARG A 243 14.07 9.47 8.71
CA ARG A 243 14.91 10.62 8.36
C ARG A 243 14.16 11.71 7.60
N TYR A 244 13.31 11.36 6.66
CA TYR A 244 12.77 12.30 5.67
C TYR A 244 11.29 12.63 5.84
N LEU A 245 10.49 11.80 6.51
CA LEU A 245 9.08 12.10 6.75
C LEU A 245 8.87 13.39 7.57
N PRO A 246 9.59 13.62 8.70
CA PRO A 246 9.49 14.88 9.43
C PRO A 246 9.89 16.09 8.58
N VAL A 247 10.87 15.93 7.69
CA VAL A 247 11.29 16.99 6.77
C VAL A 247 10.19 17.28 5.75
N ALA A 248 9.65 16.24 5.10
CA ALA A 248 8.61 16.37 4.09
C ALA A 248 7.30 16.98 4.64
N CYS A 249 7.00 16.73 5.93
CA CYS A 249 5.83 17.32 6.59
C CYS A 249 6.04 18.80 6.94
N ARG A 250 7.26 19.16 7.40
CA ARG A 250 7.59 20.53 7.78
C ARG A 250 7.85 21.44 6.57
N ASP A 251 8.56 20.91 5.58
CA ASP A 251 8.87 21.56 4.31
C ASP A 251 8.39 20.72 3.14
N GLY A 252 7.12 20.93 2.77
CA GLY A 252 6.49 20.22 1.66
C GLY A 252 7.13 20.47 0.29
N GLN A 253 8.00 21.50 0.15
CA GLN A 253 8.69 21.84 -1.09
C GLN A 253 10.08 21.21 -1.21
N SER A 254 10.55 20.51 -0.17
CA SER A 254 11.82 19.80 -0.20
C SER A 254 11.79 18.62 -1.19
N LEU A 255 12.24 18.84 -2.43
CA LEU A 255 12.32 17.81 -3.47
C LEU A 255 13.07 16.57 -2.99
N THR A 256 14.17 16.74 -2.27
CA THR A 256 14.95 15.63 -1.72
C THR A 256 14.12 14.78 -0.75
N ALA A 257 13.39 15.43 0.17
CA ALA A 257 12.56 14.70 1.11
C ALA A 257 11.40 13.97 0.39
N ARG A 258 10.76 14.62 -0.57
CA ARG A 258 9.69 14.02 -1.39
C ARG A 258 10.19 12.83 -2.21
N GLU A 259 11.35 12.94 -2.85
CA GLU A 259 11.98 11.84 -3.61
C GLU A 259 12.31 10.65 -2.72
N ARG A 260 12.90 10.91 -1.55
CA ARG A 260 13.22 9.85 -0.57
C ARG A 260 11.98 9.18 -0.03
N MET A 261 10.91 9.93 0.24
CA MET A 261 9.64 9.36 0.69
C MET A 261 8.96 8.53 -0.39
N LEU A 262 8.94 8.97 -1.66
CA LEU A 262 8.44 8.15 -2.77
C LEU A 262 9.23 6.85 -2.92
N ARG A 263 10.56 6.93 -2.84
CA ARG A 263 11.41 5.75 -2.91
C ARG A 263 11.17 4.82 -1.74
N ALA A 264 11.04 5.32 -0.52
CA ALA A 264 10.76 4.52 0.68
C ALA A 264 9.40 3.82 0.59
N SER A 265 8.37 4.52 0.10
CA SER A 265 7.05 3.93 -0.16
C SER A 265 7.11 2.80 -1.21
N PHE A 266 7.83 3.02 -2.31
CA PHE A 266 8.05 2.00 -3.34
C PHE A 266 8.81 0.79 -2.78
N ASP A 267 9.89 1.01 -2.02
CA ASP A 267 10.68 -0.06 -1.40
C ASP A 267 9.83 -0.86 -0.39
N ALA A 268 9.01 -0.18 0.42
CA ALA A 268 8.04 -0.83 1.31
C ALA A 268 7.01 -1.65 0.51
N GLY A 269 6.51 -1.10 -0.60
CA GLY A 269 5.61 -1.77 -1.55
C GLY A 269 6.21 -3.07 -2.10
N CYS A 270 7.44 -3.01 -2.58
CA CYS A 270 8.20 -4.19 -3.05
C CYS A 270 8.43 -5.21 -1.93
N ALA A 271 8.64 -4.76 -0.69
CA ALA A 271 8.84 -5.65 0.45
C ALA A 271 7.54 -6.38 0.81
N PHE A 272 6.45 -5.64 1.06
CA PHE A 272 5.23 -6.26 1.57
C PHE A 272 4.43 -7.00 0.47
N THR A 273 4.58 -6.65 -0.80
CA THR A 273 3.91 -7.39 -1.87
C THR A 273 4.25 -8.88 -1.84
N ARG A 274 5.44 -9.23 -1.35
CA ARG A 274 5.91 -10.60 -1.18
C ARG A 274 5.84 -11.08 0.25
N ALA A 275 6.23 -10.22 1.22
CA ALA A 275 6.26 -10.56 2.63
C ALA A 275 4.91 -10.50 3.32
N SER A 276 3.89 -9.92 2.68
CA SER A 276 2.56 -9.63 3.21
C SER A 276 2.55 -8.51 4.26
N VAL A 277 1.38 -8.07 4.59
CA VAL A 277 1.07 -7.21 5.74
C VAL A 277 0.72 -8.05 6.97
N GLY A 278 0.29 -7.45 8.07
CA GLY A 278 0.04 -8.15 9.32
C GLY A 278 -1.19 -7.66 10.09
N ASN A 279 -1.14 -7.83 11.42
CA ASN A 279 -2.28 -7.54 12.30
C ASN A 279 -2.62 -6.03 12.36
N VAL A 280 -1.67 -5.14 12.09
CA VAL A 280 -1.93 -3.70 12.02
C VAL A 280 -2.89 -3.41 10.87
N HIS A 281 -2.61 -3.91 9.68
CA HIS A 281 -3.48 -3.73 8.52
C HIS A 281 -4.84 -4.41 8.69
N ALA A 282 -4.88 -5.62 9.27
CA ALA A 282 -6.15 -6.29 9.56
C ALA A 282 -7.06 -5.45 10.46
N ILE A 283 -6.50 -4.74 11.45
CA ILE A 283 -7.25 -3.81 12.30
C ILE A 283 -7.61 -2.54 11.53
N ALA A 284 -6.64 -1.93 10.82
CA ALA A 284 -6.84 -0.67 10.09
C ALA A 284 -7.96 -0.77 9.04
N HIS A 285 -8.10 -1.91 8.37
CA HIS A 285 -9.20 -2.14 7.42
C HIS A 285 -10.58 -2.12 8.10
N THR A 286 -10.70 -2.62 9.33
CA THR A 286 -11.97 -2.55 10.06
C THR A 286 -12.31 -1.12 10.49
N LEU A 287 -11.30 -0.34 10.90
CA LEU A 287 -11.44 1.07 11.27
C LEU A 287 -11.87 1.91 10.05
N GLY A 288 -11.24 1.68 8.90
CA GLY A 288 -11.62 2.35 7.66
C GLY A 288 -13.02 1.97 7.19
N GLY A 289 -13.37 0.67 7.23
CA GLY A 289 -14.66 0.16 6.76
C GLY A 289 -15.86 0.62 7.58
N LEU A 290 -15.74 0.67 8.92
CA LEU A 290 -16.85 1.00 9.82
C LEU A 290 -16.93 2.49 10.16
N TYR A 291 -15.79 3.16 10.28
CA TYR A 291 -15.73 4.53 10.79
C TYR A 291 -15.22 5.53 9.77
N GLY A 292 -14.81 5.09 8.57
CA GLY A 292 -14.26 5.97 7.55
C GLY A 292 -12.91 6.60 7.96
N ILE A 293 -12.21 6.02 8.93
CA ILE A 293 -10.90 6.52 9.38
C ILE A 293 -9.92 6.39 8.23
N PRO A 294 -9.17 7.46 7.87
CA PRO A 294 -8.17 7.41 6.82
C PRO A 294 -7.16 6.27 7.06
N HIS A 295 -6.90 5.45 6.05
CA HIS A 295 -6.12 4.21 6.18
C HIS A 295 -4.75 4.42 6.84
N GLY A 296 -3.97 5.39 6.36
CA GLY A 296 -2.66 5.69 6.94
C GLY A 296 -2.71 6.19 8.38
N LEU A 297 -3.79 6.90 8.77
CA LEU A 297 -4.02 7.27 10.17
C LEU A 297 -4.32 6.03 11.02
N ALA A 298 -5.18 5.14 10.52
CA ALA A 298 -5.50 3.89 11.20
C ALA A 298 -4.22 3.04 11.41
N CYS A 299 -3.37 2.92 10.40
CA CYS A 299 -2.08 2.23 10.50
C CYS A 299 -1.14 2.89 11.52
N ALA A 300 -1.00 4.22 11.47
CA ALA A 300 -0.08 4.97 12.34
C ALA A 300 -0.39 4.82 13.83
N VAL A 301 -1.67 4.90 14.19
CA VAL A 301 -2.13 4.77 15.59
C VAL A 301 -2.05 3.31 16.06
N THR A 302 -2.38 2.37 15.18
CA THR A 302 -2.43 0.93 15.52
C THR A 302 -1.04 0.30 15.64
N LEU A 303 -0.06 0.75 14.83
CA LEU A 303 1.27 0.15 14.76
C LEU A 303 1.96 0.01 16.13
N PRO A 304 2.16 1.06 16.93
CA PRO A 304 2.85 0.93 18.21
C PRO A 304 2.11 0.02 19.19
N VAL A 305 0.77 -0.01 19.16
CA VAL A 305 -0.06 -0.83 20.04
C VAL A 305 0.09 -2.32 19.74
N VAL A 306 0.09 -2.69 18.44
CA VAL A 306 0.30 -4.07 18.00
C VAL A 306 1.72 -4.55 18.29
N LEU A 307 2.73 -3.72 18.02
CA LEU A 307 4.14 -4.07 18.30
C LEU A 307 4.39 -4.29 19.80
N GLU A 308 3.78 -3.49 20.65
CA GLU A 308 3.82 -3.65 22.10
C GLU A 308 3.12 -4.93 22.55
N ASP A 309 1.95 -5.26 21.97
CA ASP A 309 1.24 -6.51 22.26
C ASP A 309 2.00 -7.76 21.78
N TYR A 310 2.80 -7.67 20.71
CA TYR A 310 3.70 -8.75 20.32
C TYR A 310 4.80 -9.02 21.35
N GLY A 311 5.22 -8.01 22.12
CA GLY A 311 6.19 -8.11 23.21
C GLY A 311 7.52 -8.70 22.77
N ALA A 312 8.07 -9.58 23.60
CA ALA A 312 9.38 -10.19 23.37
C ALA A 312 9.50 -10.96 22.05
N ALA A 313 8.40 -11.38 21.44
CA ALA A 313 8.43 -12.12 20.17
C ALA A 313 9.04 -11.32 19.01
N VAL A 314 9.08 -9.98 19.10
CA VAL A 314 9.60 -9.09 18.05
C VAL A 314 10.85 -8.33 18.48
N HIS A 315 11.32 -8.46 19.72
CA HIS A 315 12.46 -7.69 20.24
C HIS A 315 13.71 -7.77 19.35
N PRO A 316 14.18 -8.92 18.86
CA PRO A 316 15.36 -8.98 17.99
C PRO A 316 15.20 -8.17 16.71
N HIS A 317 13.99 -8.22 16.12
CA HIS A 317 13.65 -7.50 14.89
C HIS A 317 13.57 -5.98 15.13
N LEU A 318 12.85 -5.56 16.19
CA LEU A 318 12.74 -4.14 16.54
C LEU A 318 14.09 -3.55 16.95
N ALA A 319 14.94 -4.31 17.66
CA ALA A 319 16.28 -3.90 17.99
C ALA A 319 17.14 -3.65 16.74
N ARG A 320 17.01 -4.50 15.71
CA ARG A 320 17.68 -4.30 14.42
C ARG A 320 17.18 -3.02 13.74
N LEU A 321 15.86 -2.81 13.66
CA LEU A 321 15.28 -1.59 13.10
C LEU A 321 15.68 -0.35 13.91
N GLY A 322 15.75 -0.46 15.24
CA GLY A 322 16.25 0.59 16.13
C GLY A 322 17.69 1.00 15.83
N SER A 323 18.56 0.02 15.55
CA SER A 323 19.93 0.31 15.15
C SER A 323 20.03 1.11 13.84
N LEU A 324 19.09 0.91 12.89
CA LEU A 324 19.08 1.64 11.62
C LEU A 324 18.74 3.14 11.78
N ILE A 325 18.06 3.48 12.86
CA ILE A 325 17.73 4.87 13.20
C ILE A 325 18.66 5.48 14.27
N GLY A 326 19.78 4.78 14.55
CA GLY A 326 20.84 5.29 15.44
C GLY A 326 20.70 4.93 16.91
N LEU A 327 19.76 4.04 17.30
CA LEU A 327 19.64 3.60 18.70
C LEU A 327 20.77 2.62 19.06
N THR A 328 21.32 2.79 20.26
CA THR A 328 22.39 1.99 20.84
C THR A 328 21.92 1.28 22.11
N GLY A 329 22.77 0.42 22.68
CA GLY A 329 22.46 -0.34 23.89
C GLY A 329 22.17 -1.81 23.63
N THR A 330 21.59 -2.48 24.61
CA THR A 330 21.19 -3.90 24.56
C THR A 330 20.06 -4.11 23.54
N GLU A 331 19.81 -5.36 23.17
CA GLU A 331 18.69 -5.71 22.28
C GLU A 331 17.35 -5.17 22.80
N ARG A 332 17.09 -5.36 24.10
CA ARG A 332 15.84 -4.90 24.73
C ARG A 332 15.73 -3.38 24.70
N GLU A 333 16.82 -2.65 25.04
CA GLU A 333 16.82 -1.20 25.02
C GLU A 333 16.55 -0.64 23.62
N ARG A 334 17.19 -1.20 22.59
CA ARG A 334 16.93 -0.80 21.20
C ARG A 334 15.51 -1.14 20.74
N ALA A 335 14.96 -2.30 21.14
CA ALA A 335 13.59 -2.68 20.79
C ALA A 335 12.57 -1.74 21.42
N VAL A 336 12.69 -1.46 22.73
CA VAL A 336 11.82 -0.50 23.44
C VAL A 336 12.01 0.91 22.89
N GLY A 337 13.27 1.30 22.62
CA GLY A 337 13.59 2.59 22.01
C GLY A 337 12.98 2.76 20.62
N PHE A 338 12.93 1.72 19.80
CA PHE A 338 12.28 1.79 18.48
C PHE A 338 10.76 2.02 18.60
N LEU A 339 10.12 1.34 19.56
CA LEU A 339 8.69 1.58 19.86
C LEU A 339 8.44 3.03 20.31
N ALA A 340 9.29 3.52 21.21
CA ALA A 340 9.22 4.91 21.68
C ALA A 340 9.47 5.89 20.52
N ALA A 341 10.38 5.59 19.60
CA ALA A 341 10.65 6.41 18.43
C ALA A 341 9.44 6.48 17.47
N ILE A 342 8.68 5.37 17.27
CA ILE A 342 7.44 5.41 16.49
C ILE A 342 6.42 6.33 17.16
N ARG A 343 6.22 6.22 18.47
CA ARG A 343 5.29 7.09 19.22
C ARG A 343 5.71 8.58 19.15
N ALA A 344 7.00 8.84 19.30
CA ALA A 344 7.54 10.19 19.18
C ALA A 344 7.37 10.76 17.76
N LEU A 345 7.55 9.92 16.74
CA LEU A 345 7.31 10.29 15.35
C LEU A 345 5.83 10.65 15.14
N ASN A 346 4.89 9.80 15.57
CA ASN A 346 3.46 10.10 15.52
C ASN A 346 3.13 11.43 16.19
N ALA A 347 3.60 11.64 17.42
CA ALA A 347 3.36 12.89 18.15
C ALA A 347 3.91 14.12 17.41
N SER A 348 5.12 14.02 16.85
CA SER A 348 5.74 15.11 16.07
C SER A 348 4.99 15.44 14.78
N LEU A 349 4.22 14.49 14.26
CA LEU A 349 3.41 14.63 13.05
C LEU A 349 1.94 15.02 13.35
N GLY A 350 1.57 15.23 14.63
CA GLY A 350 0.21 15.54 15.05
C GLY A 350 -0.76 14.35 14.90
N ILE A 351 -0.25 13.12 14.89
CA ILE A 351 -1.06 11.90 14.85
C ILE A 351 -1.44 11.52 16.30
N PRO A 352 -2.72 11.30 16.61
CA PRO A 352 -3.17 10.91 17.94
C PRO A 352 -2.68 9.52 18.33
N ASP A 353 -2.76 9.18 19.61
CA ASP A 353 -2.38 7.86 20.15
C ASP A 353 -3.57 6.91 20.33
N HIS A 354 -4.79 7.39 20.12
CA HIS A 354 -6.05 6.65 20.18
C HIS A 354 -7.08 7.25 19.21
N PHE A 355 -8.25 6.61 19.12
CA PHE A 355 -9.39 7.07 18.33
C PHE A 355 -10.58 7.40 19.21
N ASP A 356 -11.13 8.59 19.03
CA ASP A 356 -12.43 8.96 19.58
C ASP A 356 -13.57 8.30 18.79
N GLY A 357 -14.69 8.04 19.46
CA GLY A 357 -15.94 7.62 18.82
C GLY A 357 -16.04 6.16 18.40
N ILE A 358 -15.03 5.32 18.66
CA ILE A 358 -15.16 3.88 18.46
C ILE A 358 -16.11 3.30 19.52
N ARG A 359 -17.19 2.67 19.07
CA ARG A 359 -18.23 2.11 19.97
C ARG A 359 -17.84 0.73 20.46
N GLY A 360 -18.03 0.48 21.76
CA GLY A 360 -17.74 -0.81 22.39
C GLY A 360 -18.52 -1.98 21.77
N GLU A 361 -19.74 -1.73 21.31
CA GLU A 361 -20.60 -2.70 20.65
C GLU A 361 -20.09 -3.19 19.29
N ASP A 362 -19.26 -2.41 18.60
CA ASP A 362 -18.67 -2.78 17.32
C ASP A 362 -17.40 -3.64 17.46
N LEU A 363 -16.74 -3.64 18.62
CA LEU A 363 -15.49 -4.36 18.83
C LEU A 363 -15.56 -5.86 18.51
N PRO A 364 -16.62 -6.61 18.87
CA PRO A 364 -16.73 -8.02 18.50
C PRO A 364 -16.74 -8.23 16.98
N ARG A 365 -17.47 -7.40 16.24
CA ARG A 365 -17.54 -7.45 14.77
C ARG A 365 -16.19 -7.10 14.14
N MET A 366 -15.54 -6.03 14.61
CA MET A 366 -14.21 -5.62 14.13
C MET A 366 -13.18 -6.72 14.38
N ALA A 367 -13.18 -7.32 15.57
CA ALA A 367 -12.26 -8.41 15.91
C ALA A 367 -12.50 -9.66 15.05
N ALA A 368 -13.76 -9.98 14.74
CA ALA A 368 -14.10 -11.08 13.85
C ALA A 368 -13.62 -10.83 12.42
N TRP A 369 -13.80 -9.61 11.89
CA TRP A 369 -13.31 -9.23 10.55
C TRP A 369 -11.79 -9.25 10.47
N ALA A 370 -11.09 -8.64 11.42
CA ALA A 370 -9.63 -8.66 11.49
C ALA A 370 -9.07 -10.09 11.58
N ALA A 371 -9.67 -10.95 12.38
CA ALA A 371 -9.27 -12.35 12.52
C ALA A 371 -9.51 -13.15 11.22
N ALA A 372 -10.63 -12.92 10.54
CA ALA A 372 -10.95 -13.58 9.27
C ALA A 372 -10.02 -13.13 8.12
N GLU A 373 -9.57 -11.89 8.15
CA GLU A 373 -8.60 -11.37 7.18
C GLU A 373 -7.19 -11.91 7.43
N ALA A 374 -6.71 -11.81 8.68
CA ALA A 374 -5.35 -12.17 9.01
C ALA A 374 -5.09 -13.68 8.95
N ASN A 375 -6.08 -14.51 9.32
CA ASN A 375 -5.88 -15.94 9.49
C ASN A 375 -6.50 -16.76 8.34
N PRO A 376 -5.76 -17.73 7.80
CA PRO A 376 -4.39 -18.14 8.14
C PRO A 376 -3.29 -17.39 7.36
N VAL A 377 -3.65 -16.39 6.55
CA VAL A 377 -2.84 -15.88 5.43
C VAL A 377 -1.64 -15.07 5.88
N TYR A 378 -1.81 -14.19 6.90
CA TYR A 378 -0.76 -13.26 7.31
C TYR A 378 0.33 -13.95 8.15
N PRO A 379 1.59 -13.86 7.73
CA PRO A 379 2.72 -14.56 8.37
C PRO A 379 3.25 -13.79 9.60
N VAL A 380 2.35 -13.36 10.47
CA VAL A 380 2.62 -12.51 11.63
C VAL A 380 3.46 -13.19 12.70
N PRO A 381 4.24 -12.46 13.50
CA PRO A 381 5.00 -13.02 14.64
C PRO A 381 4.11 -13.73 15.63
N VAL A 382 2.96 -13.15 15.96
CA VAL A 382 1.97 -13.69 16.89
C VAL A 382 0.61 -13.75 16.20
N VAL A 383 0.09 -14.95 16.01
CA VAL A 383 -1.27 -15.16 15.49
C VAL A 383 -2.29 -14.71 16.53
N TYR A 384 -3.19 -13.82 16.12
CA TYR A 384 -4.26 -13.33 16.98
C TYR A 384 -5.55 -14.11 16.71
N ASP A 385 -6.20 -14.52 17.77
CA ASP A 385 -7.60 -14.90 17.76
C ASP A 385 -8.52 -13.66 17.92
N GLN A 386 -9.82 -13.85 17.82
CA GLN A 386 -10.78 -12.75 17.98
C GLN A 386 -10.67 -12.06 19.35
N ALA A 387 -10.40 -12.82 20.42
CA ALA A 387 -10.26 -12.27 21.76
C ALA A 387 -9.05 -11.35 21.87
N ARG A 388 -7.92 -11.69 21.22
CA ARG A 388 -6.72 -10.85 21.23
C ARG A 388 -6.89 -9.62 20.34
N PHE A 389 -7.49 -9.74 19.16
CA PHE A 389 -7.86 -8.59 18.35
C PHE A 389 -8.76 -7.62 19.12
N ARG A 390 -9.77 -8.13 19.84
CA ARG A 390 -10.64 -7.30 20.66
C ARG A 390 -9.88 -6.53 21.74
N ARG A 391 -8.96 -7.18 22.48
CA ARG A 391 -8.12 -6.50 23.49
C ARG A 391 -7.26 -5.38 22.89
N VAL A 392 -6.70 -5.58 21.70
CA VAL A 392 -5.93 -4.54 21.03
C VAL A 392 -6.85 -3.39 20.58
N LEU A 393 -8.01 -3.69 20.02
CA LEU A 393 -9.02 -2.69 19.65
C LEU A 393 -9.50 -1.87 20.85
N GLU A 394 -9.69 -2.49 22.02
CA GLU A 394 -10.04 -1.80 23.27
C GLU A 394 -8.97 -0.77 23.68
N ARG A 395 -7.68 -1.04 23.42
CA ARG A 395 -6.56 -0.11 23.71
C ARG A 395 -6.45 1.05 22.71
N LEU A 396 -7.10 0.95 21.57
CA LEU A 396 -7.14 2.00 20.55
C LEU A 396 -8.27 3.01 20.75
N ARG A 397 -9.16 2.76 21.71
CA ARG A 397 -10.26 3.67 22.09
C ARG A 397 -9.82 4.67 23.14
N ALA A 398 -10.43 5.87 23.08
CA ALA A 398 -10.42 6.81 24.19
C ALA A 398 -11.23 6.31 25.37
#